data_b5129dbe3dae29ff2d0e1116fa334266
#
_entry.id   b5129dbe3dae29ff2d0e1116fa334266
#
_cell.length_a   1.000
_cell.length_b   1.000
_cell.length_c   1.000
_cell.angle_alpha   90.00
_cell.angle_beta   90.00
_cell.angle_gamma   90.00
#
_symmetry.space_group_name_H-M   'P 1'
#
loop_
_entity.id
_entity.type
_entity.pdbx_description
1 polymer ?
#
loop_
_entity_poly.entity_id
_entity_poly.type
_entity_poly.pdbx_seq_one_letter_code
_entity_poly.pdbx_strand_id
1 'polypeptide(L)'
;MQISLSQIKNVPVVFLSGLHGQGIENLLDMIFDVQKKLNFRISTGKLNRWLTPIIENNPPPLYKGKRNKIRYITQVNIRPPTFAIFMSSPENLPDSYKRFLISSLMEDFGLFGLPIRLMARKGKNPYLDN
;
A
#
# COMPACT_ATOMS: atom_id res chain seq x y z
N MET A 1 -19.05 13.29 -15.61
CA MET A 1 -17.75 12.88 -15.10
C MET A 1 -17.15 11.81 -16.00
N GLN A 2 -16.02 12.09 -16.60
CA GLN A 2 -15.33 11.10 -17.42
C GLN A 2 -14.41 10.29 -16.54
N ILE A 3 -14.64 8.98 -16.51
CA ILE A 3 -13.77 8.06 -15.80
C ILE A 3 -12.96 7.30 -16.83
N SER A 4 -11.65 7.45 -16.76
CA SER A 4 -10.73 6.72 -17.63
C SER A 4 -10.72 5.24 -17.28
N LEU A 5 -10.69 4.37 -18.29
CA LEU A 5 -10.58 2.93 -18.07
C LEU A 5 -9.32 2.56 -17.28
N SER A 6 -8.26 3.35 -17.42
CA SER A 6 -7.04 3.13 -16.66
C SER A 6 -7.21 3.38 -15.16
N GLN A 7 -8.19 4.19 -14.77
CA GLN A 7 -8.49 4.48 -13.37
C GLN A 7 -9.38 3.43 -12.72
N ILE A 8 -10.05 2.60 -13.52
CA ILE A 8 -10.98 1.60 -13.03
C ILE A 8 -10.60 0.18 -13.47
N LYS A 9 -9.30 -0.10 -13.54
CA LYS A 9 -8.79 -1.40 -13.98
C LYS A 9 -9.36 -2.60 -13.24
N ASN A 10 -9.80 -2.39 -12.01
CA ASN A 10 -10.28 -3.46 -11.14
C ASN A 10 -11.80 -3.46 -10.99
N VAL A 11 -12.49 -2.70 -11.80
CA VAL A 11 -13.95 -2.78 -11.87
C VAL A 11 -14.31 -4.07 -12.60
N PRO A 12 -15.12 -4.95 -11.98
CA PRO A 12 -15.52 -6.21 -12.61
C PRO A 12 -16.22 -6.02 -13.95
N VAL A 13 -16.22 -7.08 -14.76
CA VAL A 13 -16.80 -7.10 -16.10
C VAL A 13 -18.28 -6.72 -16.11
N VAL A 14 -18.96 -6.77 -14.97
CA VAL A 14 -20.35 -6.32 -14.85
C VAL A 14 -20.53 -4.90 -15.40
N PHE A 15 -19.47 -4.09 -15.38
CA PHE A 15 -19.46 -2.77 -15.99
C PHE A 15 -19.82 -2.81 -17.49
N LEU A 16 -19.32 -3.82 -18.21
CA LEU A 16 -19.54 -3.93 -19.65
C LEU A 16 -20.92 -4.45 -20.03
N SER A 17 -21.56 -5.19 -19.13
CA SER A 17 -22.86 -5.80 -19.39
C SER A 17 -24.01 -5.07 -18.70
N GLY A 18 -23.73 -4.15 -17.80
CA GLY A 18 -24.70 -3.56 -16.89
C GLY A 18 -25.24 -2.22 -17.32
N LEU A 19 -25.65 -2.06 -18.57
CA LEU A 19 -26.24 -0.80 -19.05
C LEU A 19 -27.72 -0.68 -18.73
N HIS A 20 -28.27 -1.60 -17.97
CA HIS A 20 -29.66 -1.55 -17.49
C HIS A 20 -29.67 -1.12 -16.02
N GLY A 21 -30.83 -0.66 -15.51
CA GLY A 21 -30.95 -0.03 -14.20
C GLY A 21 -30.18 -0.70 -13.06
N GLN A 22 -30.34 -2.01 -12.89
CA GLN A 22 -29.64 -2.73 -11.81
C GLN A 22 -28.13 -2.77 -12.02
N GLY A 23 -27.68 -2.88 -13.25
CA GLY A 23 -26.27 -2.86 -13.57
C GLY A 23 -25.62 -1.51 -13.26
N ILE A 24 -26.33 -0.43 -13.48
CA ILE A 24 -25.87 0.94 -13.20
C ILE A 24 -25.69 1.13 -11.69
N GLU A 25 -26.62 0.64 -10.87
CA GLU A 25 -26.50 0.74 -9.42
C GLU A 25 -25.30 -0.03 -8.91
N ASN A 26 -25.08 -1.23 -9.41
CA ASN A 26 -23.91 -2.02 -9.05
C ASN A 26 -22.61 -1.33 -9.44
N LEU A 27 -22.59 -0.69 -10.61
CA LEU A 27 -21.44 0.08 -11.07
C LEU A 27 -21.14 1.26 -10.14
N LEU A 28 -22.18 2.01 -9.77
CA LEU A 28 -22.01 3.14 -8.86
C LEU A 28 -21.48 2.70 -7.50
N ASP A 29 -22.00 1.59 -6.97
CA ASP A 29 -21.52 1.04 -5.71
C ASP A 29 -20.04 0.67 -5.79
N MET A 30 -19.63 0.07 -6.90
CA MET A 30 -18.22 -0.28 -7.12
C MET A 30 -17.34 0.98 -7.21
N ILE A 31 -17.79 2.02 -7.90
CA ILE A 31 -17.06 3.28 -8.00
C ILE A 31 -16.90 3.92 -6.63
N PHE A 32 -17.95 3.96 -5.83
CA PHE A 32 -17.89 4.51 -4.47
C PHE A 32 -16.96 3.70 -3.59
N ASP A 33 -16.96 2.38 -3.72
CA ASP A 33 -16.07 1.50 -2.96
C ASP A 33 -14.61 1.77 -3.31
N VAL A 34 -14.30 1.91 -4.60
CA VAL A 34 -12.95 2.26 -5.07
C VAL A 34 -12.54 3.63 -4.53
N GLN A 35 -13.44 4.61 -4.57
CA GLN A 35 -13.15 5.95 -4.04
C GLN A 35 -12.85 5.92 -2.54
N LYS A 36 -13.60 5.13 -1.77
CA LYS A 36 -13.33 4.95 -0.35
C LYS A 36 -11.93 4.39 -0.11
N LYS A 37 -11.55 3.39 -0.88
CA LYS A 37 -10.21 2.79 -0.78
C LYS A 37 -9.13 3.80 -1.15
N LEU A 38 -9.34 4.59 -2.20
CA LEU A 38 -8.39 5.61 -2.63
C LEU A 38 -8.22 6.73 -1.62
N ASN A 39 -9.23 6.99 -0.81
CA ASN A 39 -9.19 8.02 0.22
C ASN A 39 -8.82 7.47 1.60
N PHE A 40 -8.60 6.18 1.69
CA PHE A 40 -8.35 5.53 2.97
C PHE A 40 -6.94 5.80 3.45
N ARG A 41 -6.85 6.32 4.66
CA ARG A 41 -5.57 6.55 5.32
C ARG A 41 -5.40 5.60 6.49
N ILE A 42 -4.32 4.85 6.48
CA ILE A 42 -4.00 3.94 7.56
C ILE A 42 -3.20 4.72 8.61
N SER A 43 -3.60 4.63 9.86
CA SER A 43 -2.89 5.32 10.93
C SER A 43 -1.47 4.78 11.07
N THR A 44 -0.55 5.65 11.45
CA THR A 44 0.86 5.30 11.64
C THR A 44 1.02 4.21 12.70
N GLY A 45 0.29 4.30 13.80
CA GLY A 45 0.34 3.28 14.84
C GLY A 45 -0.11 1.91 14.35
N LYS A 46 -1.16 1.87 13.55
CA LYS A 46 -1.66 0.62 12.97
C LYS A 46 -0.65 0.01 12.00
N LEU A 47 -0.03 0.85 11.18
CA LEU A 47 1.01 0.40 10.25
C LEU A 47 2.21 -0.19 10.97
N ASN A 48 2.67 0.44 12.04
CA ASN A 48 3.83 -0.04 12.75
C ASN A 48 3.54 -1.31 13.55
N ARG A 49 2.33 -1.46 14.08
CA ARG A 49 1.91 -2.72 14.70
C ARG A 49 1.81 -3.85 13.68
N TRP A 50 1.39 -3.54 12.45
CA TRP A 50 1.38 -4.50 11.35
C TRP A 50 2.79 -4.90 10.94
N LEU A 51 3.70 -3.93 10.87
CA LEU A 51 5.06 -4.14 10.38
C LEU A 51 5.86 -5.11 11.26
N THR A 52 5.72 -5.00 12.56
CA THR A 52 6.54 -5.79 13.51
C THR A 52 6.50 -7.29 13.25
N PRO A 53 5.32 -7.96 13.20
CA PRO A 53 5.30 -9.40 12.92
C PRO A 53 5.73 -9.72 11.48
N ILE A 54 5.50 -8.84 10.54
CA ILE A 54 5.92 -9.04 9.14
C ILE A 54 7.44 -9.15 9.06
N ILE A 55 8.14 -8.23 9.71
CA ILE A 55 9.61 -8.22 9.74
C ILE A 55 10.16 -9.40 10.53
N GLU A 56 9.54 -9.74 11.66
CA GLU A 56 9.99 -10.85 12.50
C GLU A 56 9.90 -12.18 11.76
N ASN A 57 8.82 -12.40 11.01
CA ASN A 57 8.61 -13.64 10.27
C ASN A 57 9.43 -13.70 8.99
N ASN A 58 9.76 -12.55 8.42
CA ASN A 58 10.46 -12.47 7.13
C ASN A 58 11.36 -11.25 7.10
N PRO A 59 12.50 -11.30 7.81
CA PRO A 59 13.38 -10.14 7.93
C PRO A 59 14.02 -9.78 6.59
N PRO A 60 14.37 -8.48 6.39
CA PRO A 60 15.10 -8.07 5.21
C PRO A 60 16.45 -8.77 5.11
N PRO A 61 16.98 -8.98 3.89
CA PRO A 61 18.30 -9.60 3.72
C PRO A 61 19.39 -8.77 4.38
N LEU A 62 20.42 -9.45 4.86
CA LEU A 62 21.60 -8.78 5.39
C LEU A 62 22.32 -8.03 4.27
N TYR A 63 22.92 -6.90 4.61
CA TYR A 63 23.79 -6.16 3.73
C TYR A 63 25.18 -6.13 4.32
N LYS A 64 26.15 -6.70 3.62
CA LYS A 64 27.55 -6.84 4.08
C LYS A 64 27.64 -7.45 5.48
N GLY A 65 26.82 -8.50 5.73
CA GLY A 65 26.78 -9.19 7.01
C GLY A 65 26.10 -8.42 8.14
N LYS A 66 25.57 -7.24 7.89
CA LYS A 66 24.88 -6.42 8.88
C LYS A 66 23.39 -6.38 8.62
N ARG A 67 22.61 -6.23 9.68
CA ARG A 67 21.16 -6.11 9.56
C ARG A 67 20.78 -4.79 8.90
N ASN A 68 19.95 -4.89 7.86
CA ASN A 68 19.34 -3.74 7.24
C ASN A 68 17.94 -3.56 7.84
N LYS A 69 17.90 -2.97 9.03
CA LYS A 69 16.71 -2.96 9.86
C LYS A 69 15.71 -1.90 9.39
N ILE A 70 14.46 -2.33 9.16
CA ILE A 70 13.34 -1.42 8.95
C ILE A 70 12.82 -0.99 10.32
N ARG A 71 12.80 0.31 10.57
CA ARG A 71 12.49 0.85 11.89
C ARG A 71 11.11 1.44 12.03
N TYR A 72 10.52 1.90 10.90
CA TYR A 72 9.31 2.67 10.96
C TYR A 72 8.65 2.69 9.59
N ILE A 73 7.30 2.77 9.58
CA ILE A 73 6.53 2.92 8.35
C ILE A 73 5.44 3.96 8.57
N THR A 74 5.20 4.79 7.56
CA THR A 74 4.11 5.77 7.59
C THR A 74 3.53 5.93 6.20
N GLN A 75 2.27 6.34 6.13
CA GLN A 75 1.64 6.67 4.86
C GLN A 75 1.86 8.15 4.56
N VAL A 76 2.52 8.44 3.44
CA VAL A 76 2.89 9.81 3.08
C VAL A 76 1.96 10.43 2.05
N ASN A 77 1.16 9.63 1.36
CA ASN A 77 0.18 10.12 0.40
C ASN A 77 -1.01 9.17 0.33
N ILE A 78 -2.19 9.73 0.10
CA ILE A 78 -3.43 8.97 0.00
C ILE A 78 -3.72 8.57 -1.44
N ARG A 79 -3.37 9.41 -2.42
CA ARG A 79 -3.68 9.19 -3.83
C ARG A 79 -2.46 9.39 -4.71
N PRO A 80 -1.84 8.33 -5.20
CA PRO A 80 -2.07 6.92 -4.83
C PRO A 80 -1.58 6.64 -3.42
N PRO A 81 -2.06 5.55 -2.79
CA PRO A 81 -1.54 5.18 -1.48
C PRO A 81 -0.03 4.98 -1.54
N THR A 82 0.69 5.81 -0.81
CA THR A 82 2.15 5.82 -0.83
C THR A 82 2.65 5.69 0.60
N PHE A 83 3.56 4.76 0.81
CA PHE A 83 4.11 4.46 2.13
C PHE A 83 5.61 4.70 2.09
N ALA A 84 6.16 5.20 3.19
CA ALA A 84 7.59 5.34 3.38
C ALA A 84 8.04 4.45 4.52
N ILE A 85 9.07 3.64 4.27
CA ILE A 85 9.74 2.88 5.32
C ILE A 85 11.08 3.53 5.60
N PHE A 86 11.43 3.60 6.87
CA PHE A 86 12.69 4.18 7.33
C PHE A 86 13.60 3.07 7.80
N MET A 87 14.81 3.03 7.26
CA MET A 87 15.74 1.93 7.51
C MET A 87 17.19 2.42 7.43
N SER A 88 18.12 1.53 7.79
CA SER A 88 19.55 1.85 7.84
C SER A 88 20.15 2.08 6.46
N SER A 89 19.85 1.20 5.52
CA SER A 89 20.43 1.22 4.17
C SER A 89 19.34 0.98 3.12
N PRO A 90 18.53 2.02 2.83
CA PRO A 90 17.40 1.87 1.91
C PRO A 90 17.83 1.52 0.49
N GLU A 91 18.98 1.97 0.05
CA GLU A 91 19.53 1.70 -1.28
C GLU A 91 19.89 0.23 -1.48
N ASN A 92 20.01 -0.53 -0.40
CA ASN A 92 20.37 -1.95 -0.45
C ASN A 92 19.19 -2.89 -0.20
N LEU A 93 17.99 -2.35 -0.15
CA LEU A 93 16.77 -3.17 -0.02
C LEU A 93 16.40 -3.71 -1.40
N PRO A 94 16.33 -5.06 -1.56
CA PRO A 94 15.95 -5.63 -2.85
C PRO A 94 14.54 -5.26 -3.26
N ASP A 95 14.31 -5.12 -4.56
CA ASP A 95 12.97 -4.87 -5.10
C ASP A 95 12.00 -6.01 -4.78
N SER A 96 12.51 -7.24 -4.69
CA SER A 96 11.70 -8.40 -4.30
C SER A 96 11.13 -8.23 -2.89
N TYR A 97 11.90 -7.67 -1.97
CA TYR A 97 11.42 -7.42 -0.62
C TYR A 97 10.38 -6.30 -0.59
N LYS A 98 10.60 -5.24 -1.37
CA LYS A 98 9.60 -4.17 -1.51
C LYS A 98 8.27 -4.72 -2.05
N ARG A 99 8.33 -5.58 -3.08
CA ARG A 99 7.13 -6.23 -3.63
C ARG A 99 6.44 -7.11 -2.59
N PHE A 100 7.21 -7.80 -1.78
CA PHE A 100 6.66 -8.59 -0.67
C PHE A 100 5.89 -7.71 0.30
N LEU A 101 6.44 -6.57 0.71
CA LEU A 101 5.77 -5.65 1.62
C LEU A 101 4.50 -5.06 0.99
N ILE A 102 4.56 -4.68 -0.29
CA ILE A 102 3.39 -4.17 -1.01
C ILE A 102 2.28 -5.22 -1.06
N SER A 103 2.63 -6.46 -1.38
CA SER A 103 1.65 -7.56 -1.42
C SER A 103 1.03 -7.78 -0.05
N SER A 104 1.83 -7.73 1.01
CA SER A 104 1.33 -7.89 2.38
C SER A 104 0.41 -6.75 2.79
N LEU A 105 0.73 -5.51 2.40
CA LEU A 105 -0.15 -4.37 2.63
C LEU A 105 -1.48 -4.54 1.91
N MET A 106 -1.44 -4.94 0.65
CA MET A 106 -2.66 -5.19 -0.13
C MET A 106 -3.55 -6.23 0.52
N GLU A 107 -2.95 -7.35 0.94
CA GLU A 107 -3.68 -8.45 1.52
C GLU A 107 -4.25 -8.09 2.90
N ASP A 108 -3.43 -7.53 3.77
CA ASP A 108 -3.80 -7.32 5.17
C ASP A 108 -4.72 -6.10 5.37
N PHE A 109 -4.65 -5.11 4.47
CA PHE A 109 -5.50 -3.92 4.56
C PHE A 109 -6.56 -3.85 3.46
N GLY A 110 -6.70 -4.90 2.67
CA GLY A 110 -7.75 -4.98 1.65
C GLY A 110 -7.60 -3.96 0.52
N LEU A 111 -6.36 -3.66 0.14
CA LEU A 111 -6.07 -2.64 -0.87
C LEU A 111 -5.88 -3.24 -2.26
N PHE A 112 -6.53 -4.36 -2.53
CA PHE A 112 -6.40 -5.04 -3.83
C PHE A 112 -6.80 -4.14 -4.98
N GLY A 113 -5.99 -4.16 -6.02
CA GLY A 113 -6.25 -3.41 -7.23
C GLY A 113 -5.86 -1.94 -7.19
N LEU A 114 -5.33 -1.45 -6.07
CA LEU A 114 -4.85 -0.08 -5.98
C LEU A 114 -3.36 -0.01 -6.30
N PRO A 115 -2.92 1.05 -7.00
CA PRO A 115 -1.50 1.26 -7.27
C PRO A 115 -0.79 1.75 -6.01
N ILE A 116 -0.23 0.82 -5.25
CA ILE A 116 0.48 1.15 -4.02
C ILE A 116 1.94 1.46 -4.34
N ARG A 117 2.44 2.55 -3.77
CA ARG A 117 3.84 2.94 -3.86
C ARG A 117 4.52 2.77 -2.50
N LEU A 118 5.73 2.28 -2.53
CA LEU A 118 6.53 2.09 -1.32
C LEU A 118 7.91 2.68 -1.56
N MET A 119 8.28 3.63 -0.71
CA MET A 119 9.59 4.27 -0.77
C MET A 119 10.40 3.88 0.46
N ALA A 120 11.68 3.59 0.26
CA ALA A 120 12.61 3.33 1.35
C ALA A 120 13.47 4.58 1.56
N ARG A 121 13.56 5.04 2.80
CA ARG A 121 14.32 6.24 3.16
C ARG A 121 15.24 5.93 4.33
N LYS A 122 16.36 6.62 4.37
CA LYS A 122 17.29 6.50 5.48
C LYS A 122 16.78 7.34 6.65
N GLY A 123 16.84 6.77 7.84
CA GLY A 123 16.50 7.51 9.03
C GLY A 123 15.89 6.67 10.12
N LYS A 124 15.67 7.30 11.23
CA LYS A 124 14.97 6.76 12.38
C LYS A 124 13.53 7.28 12.37
N ASN A 125 12.71 6.75 13.28
CA ASN A 125 11.35 7.24 13.46
C ASN A 125 11.37 8.75 13.74
N PRO A 126 10.79 9.59 12.86
CA PRO A 126 10.86 11.05 13.03
C PRO A 126 10.11 11.55 14.27
N TYR A 127 9.24 10.71 14.85
CA TYR A 127 8.49 11.08 16.06
C TYR A 127 9.24 10.72 17.34
N LEU A 128 10.32 9.95 17.26
CA LEU A 128 11.13 9.57 18.41
C LEU A 128 12.43 10.36 18.50
N ASP A 129 12.83 10.99 17.42
CA ASP A 129 14.06 11.78 17.34
C ASP A 129 13.74 13.27 17.46
N ASN A 130 13.67 13.72 18.65
CA ASN A 130 13.62 15.14 18.94
C ASN A 130 14.90 15.61 19.62
#